data_3e0327bd4b98113c50bf782e5ef40603
#
_entry.id   3e0327bd4b98113c50bf782e5ef40603
#
_cell.length_a   1.000
_cell.length_b   1.000
_cell.length_c   1.000
_cell.angle_alpha   90.00
_cell.angle_beta   90.00
_cell.angle_gamma   90.00
#
_symmetry.space_group_name_H-M   'P 1'
#
loop_
_entity.id
_entity.type
_entity.pdbx_description
1 polymer ?
#
loop_
_entity_poly.entity_id
_entity_poly.type
_entity_poly.pdbx_seq_one_letter_code
_entity_poly.pdbx_strand_id
1 'polypeptide(L)'
;MKKTFIKYFGFGTNKDLDMMVHMVGRSDLVGEPGKLIGFDVCIQKSSDMRDDIPETTPLRVPPKDLVIKNWGPDFDMFVSVPNPNGIAYGAIWDLTQQEIDLVKEWEAVDYGLQDEVWAIAIDSKGHFVQVETQTLLRPTDKIDSVITGEDYDPYIVPKKAMLDLADDVRIRYLERKKKGIQ
;
A
#
# COMPACT_ATOMS: atom_id res chain seq x y z
N MET A 1 7.89 -28.05 1.91
CA MET A 1 8.67 -26.88 2.33
C MET A 1 7.81 -26.02 3.25
N LYS A 2 8.35 -25.55 4.38
CA LYS A 2 7.62 -24.67 5.29
C LYS A 2 7.49 -23.29 4.62
N LYS A 3 6.27 -22.77 4.43
CA LYS A 3 6.09 -21.40 3.91
C LYS A 3 6.69 -20.41 4.91
N THR A 4 7.55 -19.52 4.44
CA THR A 4 8.05 -18.40 5.23
C THR A 4 7.10 -17.23 5.02
N PHE A 5 6.65 -16.64 6.11
CA PHE A 5 5.78 -15.46 6.11
C PHE A 5 6.56 -14.23 6.56
N ILE A 6 6.21 -13.11 5.97
CA ILE A 6 6.67 -11.76 6.29
C ILE A 6 5.48 -11.03 6.92
N LYS A 7 5.69 -10.37 8.04
CA LYS A 7 4.67 -9.51 8.61
C LYS A 7 4.60 -8.21 7.83
N TYR A 8 3.44 -7.95 7.26
CA TYR A 8 3.14 -6.77 6.49
C TYR A 8 2.13 -5.89 7.22
N PHE A 9 2.39 -4.58 7.28
CA PHE A 9 1.44 -3.62 7.84
C PHE A 9 0.73 -2.88 6.71
N GLY A 10 -0.58 -3.09 6.59
CA GLY A 10 -1.46 -2.43 5.63
C GLY A 10 -2.26 -1.29 6.28
N PHE A 11 -2.28 -0.15 5.61
CA PHE A 11 -3.11 1.01 5.94
C PHE A 11 -4.00 1.38 4.74
N GLY A 12 -4.88 2.37 4.88
CA GLY A 12 -5.83 2.70 3.81
C GLY A 12 -6.66 1.47 3.44
N THR A 13 -6.80 1.19 2.14
CA THR A 13 -7.52 0.01 1.65
C THR A 13 -6.88 -1.30 2.08
N ASN A 14 -5.57 -1.32 2.31
CA ASN A 14 -4.84 -2.53 2.70
C ASN A 14 -5.08 -2.95 4.16
N LYS A 15 -5.83 -2.18 4.96
CA LYS A 15 -6.32 -2.66 6.27
C LYS A 15 -7.58 -3.53 6.16
N ASP A 16 -8.27 -3.50 5.02
CA ASP A 16 -9.52 -4.25 4.80
C ASP A 16 -9.24 -5.66 4.27
N LEU A 17 -9.93 -6.65 4.87
CA LEU A 17 -9.74 -8.06 4.53
C LEU A 17 -10.13 -8.37 3.08
N ASP A 18 -11.28 -7.86 2.61
CA ASP A 18 -11.73 -8.14 1.24
C ASP A 18 -10.72 -7.60 0.23
N MET A 19 -10.19 -6.39 0.47
CA MET A 19 -9.17 -5.78 -0.37
C MET A 19 -7.92 -6.67 -0.46
N MET A 20 -7.40 -7.11 0.68
CA MET A 20 -6.22 -7.96 0.73
C MET A 20 -6.47 -9.32 0.06
N VAL A 21 -7.63 -9.92 0.26
CA VAL A 21 -8.02 -11.18 -0.42
C VAL A 21 -8.00 -11.01 -1.94
N HIS A 22 -8.60 -9.96 -2.46
CA HIS A 22 -8.62 -9.67 -3.91
C HIS A 22 -7.21 -9.37 -4.44
N MET A 23 -6.42 -8.59 -3.72
CA MET A 23 -5.07 -8.22 -4.11
C MET A 23 -4.13 -9.42 -4.19
N VAL A 24 -4.10 -10.29 -3.16
CA VAL A 24 -3.15 -11.40 -3.11
C VAL A 24 -3.73 -12.73 -3.62
N GLY A 25 -5.06 -12.84 -3.77
CA GLY A 25 -5.74 -14.03 -4.26
C GLY A 25 -5.78 -15.19 -3.28
N ARG A 26 -5.69 -14.92 -1.97
CA ARG A 26 -5.73 -15.92 -0.89
C ARG A 26 -6.88 -15.64 0.08
N SER A 27 -7.84 -16.54 0.16
CA SER A 27 -9.08 -16.38 0.92
C SER A 27 -8.97 -16.70 2.42
N ASP A 28 -7.89 -17.34 2.87
CA ASP A 28 -7.65 -17.70 4.28
C ASP A 28 -6.77 -16.69 5.03
N LEU A 29 -6.73 -15.45 4.52
CA LEU A 29 -6.03 -14.35 5.20
C LEU A 29 -6.69 -14.01 6.53
N VAL A 30 -5.86 -13.73 7.51
CA VAL A 30 -6.29 -13.18 8.80
C VAL A 30 -5.49 -11.92 9.08
N GLY A 31 -6.20 -10.78 9.14
CA GLY A 31 -5.62 -9.50 9.54
C GLY A 31 -5.76 -9.29 11.04
N GLU A 32 -4.71 -8.81 11.66
CA GLU A 32 -4.69 -8.43 13.07
C GLU A 32 -4.62 -6.90 13.18
N PRO A 33 -5.52 -6.21 13.92
CA PRO A 33 -5.40 -4.78 14.14
C PRO A 33 -4.04 -4.41 14.70
N GLY A 34 -3.44 -3.34 14.18
CA GLY A 34 -2.10 -2.91 14.56
C GLY A 34 -1.91 -1.41 14.48
N LYS A 35 -0.83 -0.95 15.12
CA LYS A 35 -0.42 0.47 15.15
C LYS A 35 1.03 0.58 14.69
N LEU A 36 1.28 1.26 13.58
CA LEU A 36 2.62 1.53 13.08
C LEU A 36 3.18 2.77 13.79
N ILE A 37 4.36 2.65 14.33
CA ILE A 37 5.03 3.71 15.09
C ILE A 37 5.96 4.51 14.20
N GLY A 38 5.93 5.84 14.34
CA GLY A 38 6.81 6.73 13.59
C GLY A 38 6.30 7.11 12.20
N PHE A 39 5.00 6.92 11.96
CA PHE A 39 4.36 7.27 10.69
C PHE A 39 2.98 7.87 10.90
N ASP A 40 2.58 8.76 9.99
CA ASP A 40 1.21 9.20 9.81
C ASP A 40 0.63 8.56 8.53
N VAL A 41 -0.68 8.29 8.53
CA VAL A 41 -1.44 8.05 7.30
C VAL A 41 -2.00 9.38 6.84
N CYS A 42 -1.83 9.68 5.57
CA CYS A 42 -2.22 10.96 4.98
C CYS A 42 -3.05 10.72 3.71
N ILE A 43 -3.77 11.77 3.30
CA ILE A 43 -4.39 11.83 1.97
C ILE A 43 -3.49 12.67 1.05
N GLN A 44 -3.19 12.12 -0.12
CA GLN A 44 -2.56 12.84 -1.23
C GLN A 44 -3.50 12.84 -2.42
N LYS A 45 -3.76 14.02 -2.99
CA LYS A 45 -4.54 14.16 -4.22
C LYS A 45 -3.69 13.84 -5.43
N SER A 46 -4.25 13.19 -6.41
CA SER A 46 -3.56 12.93 -7.69
C SER A 46 -3.08 14.22 -8.36
N SER A 47 -3.81 15.33 -8.20
CA SER A 47 -3.39 16.66 -8.68
C SER A 47 -2.12 17.19 -8.01
N ASP A 48 -1.85 16.79 -6.78
CA ASP A 48 -0.68 17.23 -6.01
C ASP A 48 0.57 16.38 -6.24
N MET A 49 0.43 15.27 -6.96
CA MET A 49 1.57 14.44 -7.38
C MET A 49 2.44 15.17 -8.38
N ARG A 50 3.74 14.88 -8.36
CA ARG A 50 4.71 15.42 -9.32
C ARG A 50 4.59 14.73 -10.67
N ASP A 51 4.89 15.47 -11.72
CA ASP A 51 4.85 14.99 -13.12
C ASP A 51 6.15 14.30 -13.57
N ASP A 52 7.21 14.33 -12.75
CA ASP A 52 8.51 13.76 -13.08
C ASP A 52 8.63 12.29 -12.66
N ILE A 53 9.51 11.57 -13.36
CA ILE A 53 9.86 10.18 -13.04
C ILE A 53 10.98 10.21 -12.01
N PRO A 54 10.84 9.55 -10.84
CA PRO A 54 11.93 9.44 -9.88
C PRO A 54 13.14 8.71 -10.49
N GLU A 55 14.35 9.20 -10.20
CA GLU A 55 15.58 8.63 -10.78
C GLU A 55 15.84 7.18 -10.34
N THR A 56 15.37 6.82 -9.15
CA THR A 56 15.60 5.51 -8.53
C THR A 56 14.63 4.43 -8.96
N THR A 57 13.60 4.76 -9.78
CA THR A 57 12.57 3.78 -10.13
C THR A 57 12.97 2.90 -11.30
N PRO A 58 12.69 1.57 -11.23
CA PRO A 58 12.93 0.63 -12.31
C PRO A 58 12.11 0.94 -13.58
N LEU A 59 10.86 1.35 -13.40
CA LEU A 59 9.92 1.61 -14.48
C LEU A 59 9.86 3.11 -14.79
N ARG A 60 9.91 3.44 -16.08
CA ARG A 60 10.04 4.82 -16.58
C ARG A 60 8.68 5.42 -16.98
N VAL A 61 7.72 5.34 -16.05
CA VAL A 61 6.38 5.92 -16.20
C VAL A 61 6.16 6.91 -15.05
N PRO A 62 5.69 8.14 -15.30
CA PRO A 62 5.35 9.06 -14.22
C PRO A 62 4.30 8.44 -13.28
N PRO A 63 4.52 8.40 -11.96
CA PRO A 63 3.53 7.85 -11.02
C PRO A 63 2.17 8.52 -11.13
N LYS A 64 2.12 9.84 -11.34
CA LYS A 64 0.90 10.60 -11.56
C LYS A 64 0.08 10.08 -12.75
N ASP A 65 0.75 9.83 -13.89
CA ASP A 65 0.07 9.31 -15.09
C ASP A 65 -0.54 7.93 -14.83
N LEU A 66 0.16 7.08 -14.06
CA LEU A 66 -0.34 5.78 -13.65
C LEU A 66 -1.60 5.91 -12.80
N VAL A 67 -1.59 6.78 -11.80
CA VAL A 67 -2.73 7.02 -10.92
C VAL A 67 -3.92 7.59 -11.70
N ILE A 68 -3.70 8.64 -12.50
CA ILE A 68 -4.76 9.26 -13.30
C ILE A 68 -5.37 8.27 -14.30
N LYS A 69 -4.56 7.43 -14.93
CA LYS A 69 -5.02 6.41 -15.87
C LYS A 69 -5.93 5.37 -15.21
N ASN A 70 -5.62 4.96 -14.00
CA ASN A 70 -6.36 3.89 -13.31
C ASN A 70 -7.57 4.42 -12.52
N TRP A 71 -7.48 5.65 -11.99
CA TRP A 71 -8.41 6.17 -10.99
C TRP A 71 -9.08 7.50 -11.39
N GLY A 72 -8.52 8.20 -12.36
CA GLY A 72 -8.98 9.53 -12.76
C GLY A 72 -8.18 10.67 -12.13
N PRO A 73 -8.40 11.91 -12.66
CA PRO A 73 -7.59 13.07 -12.26
C PRO A 73 -7.89 13.63 -10.87
N ASP A 74 -9.06 13.28 -10.30
CA ASP A 74 -9.52 13.79 -9.00
C ASP A 74 -9.45 12.69 -7.92
N PHE A 75 -8.56 11.69 -8.10
CA PHE A 75 -8.44 10.60 -7.15
C PHE A 75 -7.60 11.01 -5.94
N ASP A 76 -8.11 10.70 -4.76
CA ASP A 76 -7.39 10.84 -3.50
C ASP A 76 -6.80 9.49 -3.09
N MET A 77 -5.55 9.48 -2.61
CA MET A 77 -4.85 8.27 -2.19
C MET A 77 -4.50 8.32 -0.72
N PHE A 78 -4.54 7.16 -0.08
CA PHE A 78 -3.87 6.99 1.20
C PHE A 78 -2.37 6.79 0.97
N VAL A 79 -1.57 7.58 1.67
CA VAL A 79 -0.11 7.46 1.70
C VAL A 79 0.36 7.47 3.15
N SER A 80 1.49 6.83 3.44
CA SER A 80 2.14 7.01 4.74
C SER A 80 3.35 7.92 4.61
N VAL A 81 3.59 8.72 5.64
CA VAL A 81 4.78 9.58 5.72
C VAL A 81 5.47 9.42 7.07
N PRO A 82 6.81 9.43 7.12
CA PRO A 82 7.53 9.38 8.38
C PRO A 82 7.21 10.57 9.27
N ASN A 83 6.81 10.29 10.52
CA ASN A 83 6.63 11.27 11.58
C ASN A 83 7.04 10.63 12.91
N PRO A 84 8.15 11.04 13.57
CA PRO A 84 8.63 10.43 14.81
C PRO A 84 7.59 10.35 15.94
N ASN A 85 6.60 11.23 15.93
CA ASN A 85 5.51 11.26 16.90
C ASN A 85 4.20 10.65 16.34
N GLY A 86 4.21 10.18 15.10
CA GLY A 86 3.05 9.64 14.40
C GLY A 86 2.69 8.22 14.86
N ILE A 87 1.41 7.90 14.75
CA ILE A 87 0.87 6.56 14.94
C ILE A 87 -0.14 6.31 13.82
N ALA A 88 0.19 5.43 12.90
CA ALA A 88 -0.72 4.99 11.85
C ALA A 88 -1.50 3.76 12.30
N TYR A 89 -2.81 3.74 12.06
CA TYR A 89 -3.68 2.62 12.37
C TYR A 89 -3.97 1.79 11.12
N GLY A 90 -3.88 0.46 11.26
CA GLY A 90 -4.03 -0.46 10.14
C GLY A 90 -4.18 -1.91 10.58
N ALA A 91 -3.78 -2.83 9.72
CA ALA A 91 -3.79 -4.25 10.00
C ALA A 91 -2.43 -4.91 9.70
N ILE A 92 -2.07 -5.89 10.52
CA ILE A 92 -0.87 -6.71 10.32
C ILE A 92 -1.29 -8.03 9.68
N TRP A 93 -0.62 -8.40 8.60
CA TRP A 93 -0.87 -9.59 7.79
C TRP A 93 0.37 -10.49 7.76
N ASP A 94 0.17 -11.81 7.74
CA ASP A 94 1.23 -12.76 7.42
C ASP A 94 1.18 -13.09 5.93
N LEU A 95 2.12 -12.52 5.14
CA LEU A 95 2.20 -12.65 3.69
C LEU A 95 3.45 -13.44 3.27
N THR A 96 3.35 -14.21 2.20
CA THR A 96 4.52 -14.78 1.51
C THR A 96 5.22 -13.72 0.68
N GLN A 97 6.48 -13.97 0.27
CA GLN A 97 7.19 -13.05 -0.61
C GLN A 97 6.41 -12.75 -1.91
N GLN A 98 5.79 -13.76 -2.50
CA GLN A 98 4.99 -13.55 -3.71
C GLN A 98 3.77 -12.65 -3.48
N GLU A 99 3.15 -12.71 -2.30
CA GLU A 99 2.05 -11.83 -1.91
C GLU A 99 2.53 -10.41 -1.64
N ILE A 100 3.71 -10.25 -1.03
CA ILE A 100 4.38 -8.95 -0.90
C ILE A 100 4.66 -8.32 -2.26
N ASP A 101 5.13 -9.10 -3.23
CA ASP A 101 5.38 -8.60 -4.59
C ASP A 101 4.09 -8.10 -5.27
N LEU A 102 2.93 -8.72 -5.00
CA LEU A 102 1.62 -8.25 -5.46
C LEU A 102 1.21 -6.93 -4.77
N VAL A 103 1.45 -6.81 -3.48
CA VAL A 103 1.23 -5.56 -2.75
C VAL A 103 2.11 -4.44 -3.32
N LYS A 104 3.39 -4.70 -3.59
CA LYS A 104 4.29 -3.71 -4.23
C LYS A 104 3.80 -3.25 -5.60
N GLU A 105 3.27 -4.16 -6.40
CA GLU A 105 2.66 -3.81 -7.69
C GLU A 105 1.45 -2.89 -7.49
N TRP A 106 0.59 -3.20 -6.51
CA TRP A 106 -0.57 -2.39 -6.14
C TRP A 106 -0.16 -0.99 -5.69
N GLU A 107 0.84 -0.89 -4.81
CA GLU A 107 1.36 0.36 -4.24
C GLU A 107 2.28 1.12 -5.21
N ALA A 108 2.44 0.61 -6.42
CA ALA A 108 3.26 1.22 -7.47
C ALA A 108 4.70 1.54 -7.02
N VAL A 109 5.31 0.64 -6.21
CA VAL A 109 6.67 0.79 -5.70
C VAL A 109 7.68 0.89 -6.84
N ASP A 110 7.63 -0.03 -7.79
CA ASP A 110 8.53 -0.03 -8.96
C ASP A 110 8.31 1.17 -9.90
N TYR A 111 7.19 1.87 -9.77
CA TYR A 111 6.88 3.10 -10.49
C TYR A 111 7.30 4.36 -9.72
N GLY A 112 7.72 4.23 -8.47
CA GLY A 112 8.22 5.32 -7.63
C GLY A 112 7.12 6.19 -7.00
N LEU A 113 5.93 5.64 -6.82
CA LEU A 113 4.91 6.28 -6.00
C LEU A 113 5.24 6.12 -4.52
N GLN A 114 5.46 4.89 -4.09
CA GLN A 114 5.83 4.54 -2.73
C GLN A 114 7.18 3.83 -2.69
N ASP A 115 7.77 3.77 -1.51
CA ASP A 115 8.98 3.02 -1.19
C ASP A 115 8.67 1.99 -0.11
N GLU A 116 9.44 0.93 -0.09
CA GLU A 116 9.34 -0.17 0.86
C GLU A 116 10.21 0.11 2.07
N VAL A 117 9.66 -0.02 3.26
CA VAL A 117 10.40 0.20 4.51
C VAL A 117 10.09 -0.87 5.55
N TRP A 118 11.11 -1.15 6.37
CA TRP A 118 10.92 -1.93 7.59
C TRP A 118 10.66 -1.01 8.76
N ALA A 119 9.63 -1.30 9.52
CA ALA A 119 9.18 -0.47 10.64
C ALA A 119 8.77 -1.32 11.84
N ILE A 120 8.43 -0.68 12.94
CA ILE A 120 7.92 -1.32 14.15
C ILE A 120 6.43 -1.03 14.26
N ALA A 121 5.64 -2.07 14.42
CA ALA A 121 4.22 -1.97 14.76
C ALA A 121 3.97 -2.55 16.17
N ILE A 122 2.84 -2.18 16.75
CA ILE A 122 2.30 -2.79 17.96
C ILE A 122 1.09 -3.62 17.53
N ASP A 123 1.10 -4.92 17.86
CA ASP A 123 0.00 -5.84 17.58
C ASP A 123 -1.20 -5.61 18.53
N SER A 124 -2.30 -6.35 18.32
CA SER A 124 -3.51 -6.26 19.14
C SER A 124 -3.31 -6.68 20.62
N LYS A 125 -2.20 -7.37 20.91
CA LYS A 125 -1.81 -7.81 22.26
C LYS A 125 -0.83 -6.86 22.94
N GLY A 126 -0.39 -5.80 22.22
CA GLY A 126 0.56 -4.83 22.73
C GLY A 126 2.04 -5.21 22.53
N HIS A 127 2.35 -6.24 21.73
CA HIS A 127 3.73 -6.62 21.44
C HIS A 127 4.29 -5.77 20.29
N PHE A 128 5.58 -5.44 20.39
CA PHE A 128 6.32 -4.83 19.28
C PHE A 128 6.71 -5.89 18.27
N VAL A 129 6.34 -5.69 17.02
CA VAL A 129 6.66 -6.58 15.89
C VAL A 129 7.30 -5.80 14.76
N GLN A 130 8.30 -6.39 14.13
CA GLN A 130 8.89 -5.83 12.92
C GLN A 130 7.98 -6.17 11.73
N VAL A 131 7.67 -5.16 10.93
CA VAL A 131 6.78 -5.29 9.76
C VAL A 131 7.41 -4.63 8.54
N GLU A 132 7.08 -5.15 7.37
CA GLU A 132 7.27 -4.45 6.11
C GLU A 132 6.03 -3.59 5.83
N THR A 133 6.22 -2.39 5.29
CA THR A 133 5.14 -1.49 4.88
C THR A 133 5.62 -0.57 3.76
N GLN A 134 4.73 0.26 3.21
CA GLN A 134 5.09 1.27 2.23
C GLN A 134 5.02 2.67 2.84
N THR A 135 5.82 3.56 2.30
CA THR A 135 5.81 4.99 2.61
C THR A 135 5.94 5.80 1.32
N LEU A 136 5.47 7.02 1.32
CA LEU A 136 5.64 7.91 0.17
C LEU A 136 7.14 8.04 -0.16
N LEU A 137 7.52 7.72 -1.41
CA LEU A 137 8.94 7.76 -1.83
C LEU A 137 9.56 9.15 -1.63
N ARG A 138 8.74 10.18 -1.81
CA ARG A 138 9.14 11.58 -1.63
C ARG A 138 8.36 12.18 -0.46
N PRO A 139 8.84 12.06 0.77
CA PRO A 139 8.10 12.52 1.97
C PRO A 139 7.90 14.04 2.02
N THR A 140 8.55 14.80 1.13
CA THR A 140 8.36 16.25 0.97
C THR A 140 7.27 16.59 -0.06
N ASP A 141 6.69 15.62 -0.74
CA ASP A 141 5.58 15.85 -1.64
C ASP A 141 4.36 16.36 -0.85
N LYS A 142 3.57 17.18 -1.52
CA LYS A 142 2.39 17.78 -0.89
C LYS A 142 1.38 16.71 -0.48
N ILE A 143 0.91 16.82 0.74
CA ILE A 143 -0.21 16.04 1.29
C ILE A 143 -1.38 16.98 1.59
N ASP A 144 -2.62 16.49 1.48
CA ASP A 144 -3.82 17.28 1.72
C ASP A 144 -4.18 17.30 3.21
N SER A 145 -4.21 16.12 3.83
CA SER A 145 -4.61 15.97 5.23
C SER A 145 -3.97 14.76 5.90
N VAL A 146 -3.89 14.81 7.22
CA VAL A 146 -3.46 13.70 8.07
C VAL A 146 -4.70 12.99 8.63
N ILE A 147 -4.71 11.68 8.54
CA ILE A 147 -5.76 10.83 9.12
C ILE A 147 -5.42 10.56 10.59
N THR A 148 -6.33 10.95 11.47
CA THR A 148 -6.18 10.71 12.90
C THR A 148 -7.16 9.64 13.39
N GLY A 149 -6.65 8.72 14.24
CA GLY A 149 -7.46 7.65 14.82
C GLY A 149 -7.58 6.41 13.92
N GLU A 150 -8.30 5.42 14.44
CA GLU A 150 -8.43 4.10 13.81
C GLU A 150 -9.70 3.93 12.95
N ASP A 151 -10.72 4.77 13.20
CA ASP A 151 -12.06 4.64 12.63
C ASP A 151 -12.23 5.44 11.31
N TYR A 152 -11.24 5.40 10.42
CA TYR A 152 -11.41 5.98 9.09
C TYR A 152 -11.90 4.95 8.08
N ASP A 153 -12.76 5.42 7.14
CA ASP A 153 -13.17 4.58 6.01
C ASP A 153 -11.97 4.33 5.10
N PRO A 154 -11.60 3.07 4.85
CA PRO A 154 -10.48 2.75 3.96
C PRO A 154 -10.79 2.99 2.47
N TYR A 155 -12.03 3.34 2.12
CA TYR A 155 -12.46 3.49 0.73
C TYR A 155 -12.84 4.92 0.40
N ILE A 156 -12.01 5.59 -0.39
CA ILE A 156 -12.29 6.93 -0.94
C ILE A 156 -13.21 6.84 -2.16
N VAL A 157 -13.21 5.68 -2.83
CA VAL A 157 -14.09 5.36 -3.96
C VAL A 157 -14.96 4.13 -3.62
N PRO A 158 -16.01 3.83 -4.40
CA PRO A 158 -16.86 2.66 -4.12
C PRO A 158 -16.04 1.37 -3.97
N LYS A 159 -16.22 0.66 -2.86
CA LYS A 159 -15.47 -0.57 -2.50
C LYS A 159 -15.39 -1.55 -3.67
N LYS A 160 -16.51 -1.81 -4.34
CA LYS A 160 -16.56 -2.74 -5.49
C LYS A 160 -15.57 -2.36 -6.59
N ALA A 161 -15.46 -1.08 -6.94
CA ALA A 161 -14.53 -0.63 -7.96
C ALA A 161 -13.07 -0.87 -7.57
N MET A 162 -12.76 -0.70 -6.27
CA MET A 162 -11.42 -1.01 -5.74
C MET A 162 -11.10 -2.50 -5.81
N LEU A 163 -12.05 -3.36 -5.43
CA LEU A 163 -11.86 -4.81 -5.47
C LEU A 163 -11.69 -5.31 -6.91
N ASP A 164 -12.53 -4.84 -7.84
CA ASP A 164 -12.43 -5.18 -9.26
C ASP A 164 -11.05 -4.79 -9.83
N LEU A 165 -10.53 -3.60 -9.47
CA LEU A 165 -9.21 -3.16 -9.91
C LEU A 165 -8.07 -3.95 -9.25
N ALA A 166 -8.19 -4.32 -7.98
CA ALA A 166 -7.19 -5.16 -7.31
C ALA A 166 -7.04 -6.52 -8.02
N ASP A 167 -8.16 -7.15 -8.39
CA ASP A 167 -8.16 -8.37 -9.21
C ASP A 167 -7.47 -8.15 -10.57
N ASP A 168 -7.78 -7.06 -11.26
CA ASP A 168 -7.19 -6.74 -12.57
C ASP A 168 -5.68 -6.52 -12.46
N VAL A 169 -5.20 -5.81 -11.44
CA VAL A 169 -3.77 -5.58 -11.17
C VAL A 169 -3.08 -6.91 -10.91
N ARG A 170 -3.65 -7.75 -10.06
CA ARG A 170 -3.13 -9.09 -9.74
C ARG A 170 -3.03 -9.97 -10.99
N ILE A 171 -4.10 -10.05 -11.79
CA ILE A 171 -4.13 -10.88 -13.01
C ILE A 171 -3.06 -10.41 -13.99
N ARG A 172 -2.97 -9.11 -14.27
CA ARG A 172 -1.96 -8.52 -15.18
C ARG A 172 -0.55 -8.77 -14.70
N TYR A 173 -0.28 -8.61 -13.40
CA TYR A 173 1.02 -8.91 -12.80
C TYR A 173 1.42 -10.37 -13.01
N LEU A 174 0.52 -11.31 -12.67
CA LEU A 174 0.79 -12.75 -12.81
C LEU A 174 1.00 -13.17 -14.27
N GLU A 175 0.29 -12.56 -15.22
CA GLU A 175 0.49 -12.80 -16.65
C GLU A 175 1.86 -12.29 -17.14
N ARG A 176 2.29 -11.10 -16.71
CA ARG A 176 3.64 -10.58 -17.02
C ARG A 176 4.72 -11.50 -16.49
N LYS A 177 4.61 -11.93 -15.23
CA LYS A 177 5.59 -12.87 -14.63
C LYS A 177 5.66 -14.19 -15.37
N LYS A 178 4.54 -14.76 -15.83
CA LYS A 178 4.53 -15.99 -16.65
C LYS A 178 5.24 -15.82 -17.99
N LYS A 179 5.23 -14.61 -18.55
CA LYS A 179 5.89 -14.27 -19.83
C LYS A 179 7.36 -13.87 -19.62
N GLY A 180 7.88 -13.84 -18.39
CA GLY A 180 9.23 -13.38 -18.06
C GLY A 180 9.44 -11.89 -18.29
N ILE A 181 8.37 -11.10 -18.29
CA ILE A 181 8.40 -9.64 -18.41
C ILE A 181 8.46 -9.08 -16.99
N GLN A 182 9.49 -8.30 -16.71
CA GLN A 182 9.60 -7.53 -15.45
C GLN A 182 8.72 -6.29 -15.48
#